data_3204e3c0031036b6f43c5432ad7a53ab
#
_entry.id   3204e3c0031036b6f43c5432ad7a53ab
#
_cell.length_a   1.000
_cell.length_b   1.000
_cell.length_c   1.000
_cell.angle_alpha   90.00
_cell.angle_beta   90.00
_cell.angle_gamma   90.00
#
_symmetry.space_group_name_H-M   'P 1'
#
loop_
_entity.id
_entity.type
_entity.pdbx_description
1 polymer ?
#
loop_
_entity_poly.entity_id
_entity_poly.type
_entity_poly.pdbx_seq_one_letter_code
_entity_poly.pdbx_strand_id
1 'polypeptide(L)'
;MVGDREPIVNHTETITAVTTVSLVSLGILQIILGETISRSVALTANGIDCIGDGFVSGIVWAGLRFFKRPADKRFHFGYYKVENLASIAATILMFLFAGYIIYRSYNQLVNPQVIQLPLVGAIVAFTAALVAIGLGVYKIITNLHTNMSSVKLDAFNTIKDGTTSFLTVVALLLSSFGYHIADPLIGFIIAGIIVTIGFAAMKEAGYILVDACDGDCLMYSVLIKTYAERVKGVQAAQVVRLRRTGPVIQGELEITVPGEMSVSELDKIQTEIIRISSEKISELERLTITAVPLEK
;
A
#
# COMPACT_ATOMS: atom_id res chain seq x y z
N MET A 1 -4.00 19.95 19.53
CA MET A 1 -4.66 18.89 18.73
C MET A 1 -3.73 17.72 18.36
N VAL A 2 -2.60 17.54 19.04
CA VAL A 2 -1.69 16.37 18.83
C VAL A 2 -2.07 15.20 19.73
N GLY A 3 -2.69 15.44 20.88
CA GLY A 3 -2.97 14.42 21.89
C GLY A 3 -4.08 13.40 21.58
N ASP A 4 -5.04 13.73 20.70
CA ASP A 4 -6.16 12.81 20.39
C ASP A 4 -5.87 11.79 19.29
N ARG A 5 -4.74 11.92 18.57
CA ARG A 5 -4.35 11.01 17.48
C ARG A 5 -3.50 9.83 17.94
N GLU A 6 -2.81 9.92 19.07
CA GLU A 6 -1.93 8.84 19.57
C GLU A 6 -2.64 7.50 19.83
N PRO A 7 -3.81 7.44 20.49
CA PRO A 7 -4.47 6.15 20.75
C PRO A 7 -4.97 5.50 19.48
N ILE A 8 -5.40 6.28 18.48
CA ILE A 8 -5.92 5.78 17.20
C ILE A 8 -4.78 5.19 16.34
N VAL A 9 -3.63 5.88 16.30
CA VAL A 9 -2.44 5.40 15.55
C VAL A 9 -1.91 4.10 16.17
N ASN A 10 -1.88 3.99 17.50
CA ASN A 10 -1.43 2.79 18.20
C ASN A 10 -2.36 1.59 17.93
N HIS A 11 -3.67 1.82 17.85
CA HIS A 11 -4.63 0.78 17.53
C HIS A 11 -4.47 0.28 16.08
N THR A 12 -4.29 1.19 15.13
CA THR A 12 -4.04 0.86 13.72
C THR A 12 -2.72 0.10 13.54
N GLU A 13 -1.66 0.50 14.24
CA GLU A 13 -0.36 -0.21 14.27
C GLU A 13 -0.53 -1.66 14.75
N THR A 14 -1.30 -1.86 15.82
CA THR A 14 -1.54 -3.21 16.37
C THR A 14 -2.33 -4.09 15.40
N ILE A 15 -3.38 -3.56 14.77
CA ILE A 15 -4.18 -4.31 13.79
C ILE A 15 -3.33 -4.72 12.59
N THR A 16 -2.52 -3.81 12.05
CA THR A 16 -1.65 -4.09 10.92
C THR A 16 -0.61 -5.15 11.28
N ALA A 17 -0.01 -5.10 12.47
CA ALA A 17 0.91 -6.13 12.96
C ALA A 17 0.23 -7.50 13.10
N VAL A 18 -0.96 -7.56 13.69
CA VAL A 18 -1.74 -8.80 13.82
C VAL A 18 -2.07 -9.38 12.45
N THR A 19 -2.46 -8.54 11.49
CA THR A 19 -2.75 -8.99 10.11
C THR A 19 -1.49 -9.56 9.47
N THR A 20 -0.36 -8.87 9.55
CA THR A 20 0.92 -9.33 9.01
C THR A 20 1.27 -10.72 9.54
N VAL A 21 1.25 -10.90 10.87
CA VAL A 21 1.58 -12.19 11.50
C VAL A 21 0.58 -13.27 11.08
N SER A 22 -0.72 -12.96 11.03
CA SER A 22 -1.76 -13.92 10.66
C SER A 22 -1.62 -14.37 9.21
N LEU A 23 -1.45 -13.43 8.26
CA LEU A 23 -1.31 -13.75 6.83
C LEU A 23 -0.03 -14.56 6.56
N VAL A 24 1.10 -14.14 7.13
CA VAL A 24 2.37 -14.88 6.98
C VAL A 24 2.27 -16.28 7.56
N SER A 25 1.69 -16.45 8.75
CA SER A 25 1.53 -17.75 9.39
C SER A 25 0.61 -18.68 8.60
N LEU A 26 -0.52 -18.16 8.12
CA LEU A 26 -1.46 -18.89 7.26
C LEU A 26 -0.83 -19.24 5.91
N GLY A 27 -0.10 -18.31 5.31
CA GLY A 27 0.61 -18.54 4.06
C GLY A 27 1.67 -19.65 4.18
N ILE A 28 2.48 -19.64 5.24
CA ILE A 28 3.46 -20.69 5.51
C ILE A 28 2.76 -22.05 5.69
N LEU A 29 1.69 -22.09 6.45
CA LEU A 29 0.91 -23.31 6.66
C LEU A 29 0.37 -23.86 5.34
N GLN A 30 -0.19 -23.01 4.48
CA GLN A 30 -0.73 -23.38 3.18
C GLN A 30 0.36 -23.88 2.23
N ILE A 31 1.55 -23.28 2.22
CA ILE A 31 2.68 -23.76 1.40
C ILE A 31 3.12 -25.13 1.88
N ILE A 32 3.34 -25.31 3.17
CA ILE A 32 3.75 -26.61 3.73
C ILE A 32 2.73 -27.71 3.38
N LEU A 33 1.44 -27.45 3.60
CA LEU A 33 0.39 -28.42 3.28
C LEU A 33 0.24 -28.64 1.77
N GLY A 34 0.36 -27.57 0.98
CA GLY A 34 0.28 -27.63 -0.47
C GLY A 34 1.41 -28.45 -1.10
N GLU A 35 2.62 -28.32 -0.60
CA GLU A 35 3.79 -29.03 -1.13
C GLU A 35 3.93 -30.47 -0.58
N THR A 36 3.66 -30.68 0.71
CA THR A 36 3.98 -31.95 1.36
C THR A 36 2.80 -32.92 1.43
N ILE A 37 1.60 -32.41 1.69
CA ILE A 37 0.44 -33.27 1.98
C ILE A 37 -0.53 -33.31 0.80
N SER A 38 -1.07 -32.16 0.37
CA SER A 38 -2.12 -32.14 -0.65
C SER A 38 -1.56 -32.17 -2.08
N ARG A 39 -0.31 -31.76 -2.30
CA ARG A 39 0.31 -31.58 -3.62
C ARG A 39 -0.52 -30.69 -4.55
N SER A 40 -1.18 -29.69 -3.96
CA SER A 40 -2.03 -28.75 -4.67
C SER A 40 -1.26 -27.49 -5.04
N VAL A 41 -1.25 -27.17 -6.33
CA VAL A 41 -0.63 -25.92 -6.83
C VAL A 41 -1.44 -24.71 -6.41
N ALA A 42 -2.78 -24.80 -6.42
CA ALA A 42 -3.65 -23.69 -6.00
C ALA A 42 -3.43 -23.34 -4.52
N LEU A 43 -3.27 -24.36 -3.64
CA LEU A 43 -3.03 -24.12 -2.22
C LEU A 43 -1.65 -23.49 -1.97
N THR A 44 -0.61 -23.96 -2.67
CA THR A 44 0.73 -23.36 -2.61
C THR A 44 0.71 -21.92 -3.15
N ALA A 45 0.03 -21.67 -4.27
CA ALA A 45 -0.10 -20.35 -4.87
C ALA A 45 -0.79 -19.36 -3.92
N ASN A 46 -1.88 -19.79 -3.30
CA ASN A 46 -2.60 -18.98 -2.32
C ASN A 46 -1.74 -18.69 -1.08
N GLY A 47 -0.96 -19.66 -0.60
CA GLY A 47 -0.01 -19.45 0.49
C GLY A 47 1.07 -18.42 0.17
N ILE A 48 1.60 -18.44 -1.07
CA ILE A 48 2.57 -17.45 -1.56
C ILE A 48 1.94 -16.06 -1.66
N ASP A 49 0.70 -15.94 -2.14
CA ASP A 49 -0.04 -14.69 -2.21
C ASP A 49 -0.24 -14.10 -0.80
N CYS A 50 -0.71 -14.89 0.15
CA CYS A 50 -0.87 -14.49 1.55
C CYS A 50 0.44 -14.02 2.20
N ILE A 51 1.57 -14.68 1.91
CA ILE A 51 2.88 -14.23 2.42
C ILE A 51 3.26 -12.89 1.77
N GLY A 52 3.07 -12.75 0.46
CA GLY A 52 3.34 -11.50 -0.26
C GLY A 52 2.59 -10.31 0.35
N ASP A 53 1.30 -10.47 0.57
CA ASP A 53 0.47 -9.40 1.15
C ASP A 53 0.74 -9.20 2.65
N GLY A 54 1.14 -10.25 3.36
CA GLY A 54 1.68 -10.13 4.71
C GLY A 54 2.96 -9.29 4.74
N PHE A 55 3.85 -9.41 3.76
CA PHE A 55 5.02 -8.52 3.62
C PHE A 55 4.62 -7.09 3.34
N VAL A 56 3.63 -6.84 2.46
CA VAL A 56 3.12 -5.48 2.19
C VAL A 56 2.55 -4.87 3.47
N SER A 57 1.70 -5.60 4.21
CA SER A 57 1.19 -5.16 5.51
C SER A 57 2.33 -4.91 6.52
N GLY A 58 3.37 -5.75 6.51
CA GLY A 58 4.57 -5.57 7.34
C GLY A 58 5.37 -4.30 6.98
N ILE A 59 5.46 -3.97 5.69
CA ILE A 59 6.09 -2.73 5.22
C ILE A 59 5.29 -1.51 5.69
N VAL A 60 3.95 -1.55 5.58
CA VAL A 60 3.07 -0.49 6.10
C VAL A 60 3.23 -0.33 7.60
N TRP A 61 3.24 -1.44 8.35
CA TRP A 61 3.48 -1.42 9.80
C TRP A 61 4.86 -0.85 10.16
N ALA A 62 5.90 -1.31 9.49
CA ALA A 62 7.25 -0.78 9.66
C ALA A 62 7.32 0.71 9.31
N GLY A 63 6.68 1.10 8.21
CA GLY A 63 6.53 2.50 7.79
C GLY A 63 5.94 3.35 8.91
N LEU A 64 4.77 2.98 9.44
CA LEU A 64 4.12 3.69 10.55
C LEU A 64 5.03 3.87 11.78
N ARG A 65 5.97 2.94 11.98
CA ARG A 65 6.95 2.98 13.08
C ARG A 65 8.23 3.74 12.73
N PHE A 66 8.74 3.61 11.51
CA PHE A 66 9.96 4.28 11.05
C PHE A 66 9.74 5.75 10.69
N PHE A 67 8.53 6.18 10.29
CA PHE A 67 8.19 7.59 10.04
C PHE A 67 8.36 8.48 11.28
N LYS A 68 8.34 7.87 12.48
CA LYS A 68 8.63 8.59 13.74
C LYS A 68 10.12 8.90 13.93
N ARG A 69 11.03 8.39 13.06
CA ARG A 69 12.47 8.71 13.16
C ARG A 69 12.73 10.07 12.50
N PRO A 70 13.29 11.01 13.26
CA PRO A 70 13.69 12.30 12.70
C PRO A 70 14.75 12.12 11.60
N ALA A 71 14.82 13.09 10.69
CA ALA A 71 15.90 13.20 9.73
C ALA A 71 17.27 13.18 10.45
N ASP A 72 18.25 12.53 9.86
CA ASP A 72 19.60 12.43 10.40
C ASP A 72 20.65 13.02 9.42
N LYS A 73 21.95 12.92 9.80
CA LYS A 73 23.06 13.44 9.00
C LYS A 73 23.23 12.78 7.62
N ARG A 74 22.60 11.62 7.37
CA ARG A 74 22.63 10.91 6.08
C ARG A 74 21.35 11.10 5.30
N PHE A 75 20.22 11.18 5.98
CA PHE A 75 18.88 11.28 5.39
C PHE A 75 18.21 12.57 5.85
N HIS A 76 18.61 13.69 5.26
CA HIS A 76 18.13 15.03 5.62
C HIS A 76 16.61 15.20 5.41
N PHE A 77 16.00 14.44 4.50
CA PHE A 77 14.56 14.45 4.23
C PHE A 77 13.80 13.28 4.90
N GLY A 78 14.47 12.55 5.81
CA GLY A 78 13.90 11.38 6.46
C GLY A 78 14.01 10.09 5.63
N TYR A 79 13.39 9.01 6.12
CA TYR A 79 13.50 7.66 5.57
C TYR A 79 12.29 7.25 4.72
N TYR A 80 11.43 8.18 4.34
CA TYR A 80 10.14 7.89 3.67
C TYR A 80 10.27 7.04 2.40
N LYS A 81 11.31 7.26 1.58
CA LYS A 81 11.52 6.53 0.32
C LYS A 81 12.05 5.10 0.52
N VAL A 82 12.52 4.74 1.72
CA VAL A 82 12.99 3.37 2.03
C VAL A 82 11.85 2.37 1.93
N GLU A 83 10.62 2.77 2.29
CA GLU A 83 9.42 1.96 2.13
C GLU A 83 9.18 1.57 0.66
N ASN A 84 9.30 2.54 -0.26
CA ASN A 84 9.10 2.29 -1.68
C ASN A 84 10.16 1.35 -2.26
N LEU A 85 11.42 1.47 -1.80
CA LEU A 85 12.48 0.56 -2.19
C LEU A 85 12.22 -0.86 -1.68
N ALA A 86 11.74 -1.01 -0.45
CA ALA A 86 11.36 -2.29 0.12
C ALA A 86 10.15 -2.90 -0.63
N SER A 87 9.17 -2.09 -1.03
CA SER A 87 8.03 -2.52 -1.85
C SER A 87 8.47 -3.04 -3.22
N ILE A 88 9.43 -2.38 -3.88
CA ILE A 88 10.00 -2.87 -5.15
C ILE A 88 10.70 -4.21 -4.95
N ALA A 89 11.52 -4.34 -3.91
CA ALA A 89 12.22 -5.59 -3.62
C ALA A 89 11.23 -6.75 -3.34
N ALA A 90 10.18 -6.49 -2.56
CA ALA A 90 9.11 -7.46 -2.31
C ALA A 90 8.39 -7.85 -3.60
N THR A 91 8.08 -6.89 -4.48
CA THR A 91 7.41 -7.15 -5.76
C THR A 91 8.27 -8.02 -6.70
N ILE A 92 9.59 -7.78 -6.75
CA ILE A 92 10.50 -8.64 -7.53
C ILE A 92 10.45 -10.08 -7.03
N LEU A 93 10.46 -10.28 -5.71
CA LEU A 93 10.34 -11.60 -5.10
C LEU A 93 8.99 -12.27 -5.46
N MET A 94 7.90 -11.51 -5.42
CA MET A 94 6.57 -12.00 -5.82
C MET A 94 6.54 -12.43 -7.30
N PHE A 95 7.22 -11.73 -8.20
CA PHE A 95 7.33 -12.15 -9.60
C PHE A 95 8.09 -13.47 -9.78
N LEU A 96 9.13 -13.70 -8.99
CA LEU A 96 9.84 -14.99 -8.98
C LEU A 96 8.91 -16.12 -8.50
N PHE A 97 8.13 -15.88 -7.48
CA PHE A 97 7.14 -16.84 -6.99
C PHE A 97 6.01 -17.07 -7.99
N ALA A 98 5.49 -16.03 -8.64
CA ALA A 98 4.49 -16.16 -9.70
C ALA A 98 5.01 -17.02 -10.86
N GLY A 99 6.27 -16.83 -11.27
CA GLY A 99 6.94 -17.67 -12.26
C GLY A 99 7.03 -19.13 -11.82
N TYR A 100 7.35 -19.39 -10.55
CA TYR A 100 7.34 -20.73 -9.97
C TYR A 100 5.95 -21.38 -10.00
N ILE A 101 4.90 -20.63 -9.63
CA ILE A 101 3.51 -21.10 -9.67
C ILE A 101 3.08 -21.44 -11.08
N ILE A 102 3.40 -20.58 -12.08
CA ILE A 102 3.11 -20.83 -13.49
C ILE A 102 3.79 -22.12 -13.96
N TYR A 103 5.06 -22.30 -13.63
CA TYR A 103 5.80 -23.52 -13.96
C TYR A 103 5.16 -24.78 -13.34
N ARG A 104 4.78 -24.70 -12.05
CA ARG A 104 4.12 -25.81 -11.36
C ARG A 104 2.75 -26.11 -11.94
N SER A 105 1.94 -25.09 -12.23
CA SER A 105 0.63 -25.24 -12.87
C SER A 105 0.75 -25.90 -14.25
N TYR A 106 1.71 -25.46 -15.05
CA TYR A 106 1.97 -26.07 -16.35
C TYR A 106 2.36 -27.55 -16.23
N ASN A 107 3.30 -27.88 -15.35
CA ASN A 107 3.71 -29.27 -15.13
C ASN A 107 2.55 -30.16 -14.67
N GLN A 108 1.67 -29.66 -13.83
CA GLN A 108 0.51 -30.42 -13.35
C GLN A 108 -0.55 -30.59 -14.44
N LEU A 109 -0.66 -29.68 -15.41
CA LEU A 109 -1.50 -29.87 -16.59
C LEU A 109 -0.98 -30.94 -17.53
N VAL A 110 0.34 -30.95 -17.76
CA VAL A 110 1.00 -31.92 -18.66
C VAL A 110 1.09 -33.31 -18.02
N ASN A 111 1.37 -33.37 -16.73
CA ASN A 111 1.51 -34.58 -15.92
C ASN A 111 0.55 -34.55 -14.74
N PRO A 112 -0.75 -34.80 -14.95
CA PRO A 112 -1.74 -34.71 -13.89
C PRO A 112 -1.39 -35.61 -12.72
N GLN A 113 -1.26 -35.00 -11.54
CA GLN A 113 -1.08 -35.73 -10.28
C GLN A 113 -2.37 -35.66 -9.47
N VAL A 114 -2.70 -36.80 -8.85
CA VAL A 114 -3.87 -36.84 -7.95
C VAL A 114 -3.56 -36.04 -6.69
N ILE A 115 -4.40 -35.07 -6.41
CA ILE A 115 -4.33 -34.28 -5.17
C ILE A 115 -4.63 -35.19 -4.00
N GLN A 116 -3.70 -35.23 -3.05
CA GLN A 116 -3.86 -36.01 -1.83
C GLN A 116 -4.61 -35.16 -0.78
N LEU A 117 -5.54 -35.82 -0.07
CA LEU A 117 -6.33 -35.20 1.00
C LEU A 117 -6.89 -33.79 0.65
N PRO A 118 -7.60 -33.63 -0.49
CA PRO A 118 -8.08 -32.31 -0.94
C PRO A 118 -8.96 -31.61 0.09
N LEU A 119 -9.72 -32.35 0.89
CA LEU A 119 -10.55 -31.80 1.95
C LEU A 119 -9.73 -31.12 3.06
N VAL A 120 -8.57 -31.64 3.42
CA VAL A 120 -7.68 -31.02 4.42
C VAL A 120 -7.19 -29.66 3.90
N GLY A 121 -6.73 -29.62 2.63
CA GLY A 121 -6.35 -28.37 1.98
C GLY A 121 -7.51 -27.38 1.89
N ALA A 122 -8.71 -27.85 1.56
CA ALA A 122 -9.91 -27.02 1.46
C ALA A 122 -10.30 -26.40 2.82
N ILE A 123 -10.21 -27.15 3.92
CA ILE A 123 -10.48 -26.64 5.27
C ILE A 123 -9.46 -25.53 5.62
N VAL A 124 -8.18 -25.74 5.34
CA VAL A 124 -7.14 -24.75 5.63
C VAL A 124 -7.33 -23.50 4.77
N ALA A 125 -7.62 -23.65 3.47
CA ALA A 125 -7.92 -22.51 2.59
C ALA A 125 -9.18 -21.77 3.04
N PHE A 126 -10.20 -22.49 3.48
CA PHE A 126 -11.46 -21.90 3.99
C PHE A 126 -11.23 -21.10 5.28
N THR A 127 -10.45 -21.64 6.22
CA THR A 127 -10.09 -20.91 7.45
C THR A 127 -9.28 -19.66 7.11
N ALA A 128 -8.36 -19.73 6.16
CA ALA A 128 -7.61 -18.57 5.68
C ALA A 128 -8.53 -17.52 5.04
N ALA A 129 -9.52 -17.93 4.23
CA ALA A 129 -10.51 -17.04 3.64
C ALA A 129 -11.31 -16.28 4.71
N LEU A 130 -11.80 -16.98 5.73
CA LEU A 130 -12.55 -16.38 6.83
C LEU A 130 -11.71 -15.39 7.63
N VAL A 131 -10.47 -15.76 7.96
CA VAL A 131 -9.56 -14.89 8.71
C VAL A 131 -9.22 -13.65 7.89
N ALA A 132 -8.85 -13.80 6.61
CA ALA A 132 -8.50 -12.68 5.75
C ALA A 132 -9.69 -11.73 5.53
N ILE A 133 -10.87 -12.24 5.19
CA ILE A 133 -12.07 -11.40 5.03
C ILE A 133 -12.42 -10.71 6.34
N GLY A 134 -12.41 -11.43 7.46
CA GLY A 134 -12.69 -10.88 8.79
C GLY A 134 -11.76 -9.73 9.17
N LEU A 135 -10.44 -9.92 8.98
CA LEU A 135 -9.43 -8.89 9.24
C LEU A 135 -9.56 -7.70 8.28
N GLY A 136 -9.81 -7.95 6.99
CA GLY A 136 -9.99 -6.90 6.00
C GLY A 136 -11.22 -6.03 6.29
N VAL A 137 -12.36 -6.65 6.59
CA VAL A 137 -13.60 -5.94 6.99
C VAL A 137 -13.38 -5.15 8.27
N TYR A 138 -12.71 -5.75 9.27
CA TYR A 138 -12.40 -5.08 10.52
C TYR A 138 -11.52 -3.84 10.31
N LYS A 139 -10.50 -3.93 9.42
CA LYS A 139 -9.67 -2.78 9.03
C LYS A 139 -10.50 -1.68 8.37
N ILE A 140 -11.43 -2.02 7.47
CA ILE A 140 -12.30 -1.03 6.82
C ILE A 140 -13.14 -0.29 7.88
N ILE A 141 -13.80 -1.02 8.77
CA ILE A 141 -14.66 -0.43 9.79
C ILE A 141 -13.87 0.49 10.71
N THR A 142 -12.68 0.06 11.13
CA THR A 142 -11.82 0.87 12.01
C THR A 142 -11.26 2.10 11.30
N ASN A 143 -10.94 1.98 10.00
CA ASN A 143 -10.40 3.10 9.21
C ASN A 143 -11.44 4.16 8.84
N LEU A 144 -12.74 3.88 8.97
CA LEU A 144 -13.78 4.89 8.75
C LEU A 144 -13.61 6.13 9.63
N HIS A 145 -12.92 6.01 10.77
CA HIS A 145 -12.63 7.12 11.68
C HIS A 145 -11.30 7.82 11.43
N THR A 146 -10.38 7.19 10.69
CA THR A 146 -9.01 7.70 10.46
C THR A 146 -8.75 8.25 9.07
N ASN A 147 -9.53 7.80 8.07
CA ASN A 147 -9.39 8.15 6.65
C ASN A 147 -7.96 8.01 6.09
N MET A 148 -7.16 7.06 6.60
CA MET A 148 -5.81 6.81 6.10
C MET A 148 -5.85 5.95 4.83
N SER A 149 -5.42 6.52 3.70
CA SER A 149 -5.45 5.84 2.39
C SER A 149 -4.65 4.54 2.35
N SER A 150 -3.48 4.51 3.02
CA SER A 150 -2.64 3.30 3.11
C SER A 150 -3.34 2.14 3.84
N VAL A 151 -4.05 2.43 4.94
CA VAL A 151 -4.80 1.41 5.69
C VAL A 151 -6.00 0.89 4.90
N LYS A 152 -6.66 1.77 4.14
CA LYS A 152 -7.76 1.38 3.26
C LYS A 152 -7.29 0.44 2.15
N LEU A 153 -6.15 0.76 1.51
CA LEU A 153 -5.56 -0.09 0.47
C LEU A 153 -5.14 -1.45 1.03
N ASP A 154 -4.48 -1.47 2.18
CA ASP A 154 -4.09 -2.69 2.90
C ASP A 154 -5.32 -3.55 3.28
N ALA A 155 -6.43 -2.93 3.67
CA ALA A 155 -7.69 -3.63 3.94
C ALA A 155 -8.28 -4.29 2.69
N PHE A 156 -8.26 -3.61 1.53
CA PHE A 156 -8.70 -4.19 0.27
C PHE A 156 -7.82 -5.36 -0.18
N ASN A 157 -6.50 -5.24 -0.03
CA ASN A 157 -5.58 -6.35 -0.30
C ASN A 157 -5.91 -7.56 0.58
N THR A 158 -6.13 -7.35 1.87
CA THR A 158 -6.50 -8.43 2.79
C THR A 158 -7.82 -9.12 2.40
N ILE A 159 -8.82 -8.36 1.91
CA ILE A 159 -10.08 -8.96 1.38
C ILE A 159 -9.84 -9.74 0.10
N LYS A 160 -8.97 -9.24 -0.79
CA LYS A 160 -8.54 -9.95 -2.00
C LYS A 160 -7.96 -11.32 -1.64
N ASP A 161 -7.09 -11.39 -0.60
CA ASP A 161 -6.51 -12.66 -0.13
C ASP A 161 -7.58 -13.65 0.35
N GLY A 162 -8.61 -13.15 0.99
CA GLY A 162 -9.76 -13.98 1.33
C GLY A 162 -10.50 -14.52 0.10
N THR A 163 -10.58 -13.72 -0.98
CA THR A 163 -11.20 -14.14 -2.23
C THR A 163 -10.35 -15.18 -2.98
N THR A 164 -9.03 -15.02 -3.04
CA THR A 164 -8.12 -16.01 -3.64
C THR A 164 -8.10 -17.31 -2.84
N SER A 165 -8.16 -17.22 -1.52
CA SER A 165 -8.33 -18.39 -0.64
C SER A 165 -9.63 -19.12 -0.91
N PHE A 166 -10.73 -18.42 -1.14
CA PHE A 166 -12.01 -19.03 -1.50
C PHE A 166 -11.96 -19.71 -2.88
N LEU A 167 -11.30 -19.11 -3.87
CA LEU A 167 -11.06 -19.77 -5.16
C LEU A 167 -10.28 -21.08 -4.99
N THR A 168 -9.31 -21.10 -4.09
CA THR A 168 -8.54 -22.31 -3.75
C THR A 168 -9.43 -23.39 -3.12
N VAL A 169 -10.37 -23.03 -2.26
CA VAL A 169 -11.37 -23.99 -1.74
C VAL A 169 -12.16 -24.62 -2.87
N VAL A 170 -12.64 -23.80 -3.82
CA VAL A 170 -13.38 -24.30 -5.00
C VAL A 170 -12.52 -25.26 -5.83
N ALA A 171 -11.24 -24.92 -6.08
CA ALA A 171 -10.31 -25.78 -6.80
C ALA A 171 -10.17 -27.17 -6.14
N LEU A 172 -9.95 -27.18 -4.82
CA LEU A 172 -9.76 -28.40 -4.05
C LEU A 172 -11.03 -29.26 -3.96
N LEU A 173 -12.20 -28.62 -3.81
CA LEU A 173 -13.47 -29.32 -3.85
C LEU A 173 -13.74 -29.94 -5.23
N LEU A 174 -13.53 -29.20 -6.32
CA LEU A 174 -13.66 -29.75 -7.67
C LEU A 174 -12.70 -30.91 -7.91
N SER A 175 -11.47 -30.80 -7.41
CA SER A 175 -10.49 -31.88 -7.49
C SER A 175 -10.92 -33.12 -6.71
N SER A 176 -11.64 -32.97 -5.59
CA SER A 176 -12.21 -34.10 -4.83
C SER A 176 -13.30 -34.83 -5.58
N PHE A 177 -13.99 -34.16 -6.51
CA PHE A 177 -14.98 -34.76 -7.43
C PHE A 177 -14.35 -35.34 -8.72
N GLY A 178 -13.01 -35.35 -8.83
CA GLY A 178 -12.28 -35.89 -9.98
C GLY A 178 -11.92 -34.88 -11.07
N TYR A 179 -12.25 -33.58 -10.90
CA TYR A 179 -11.86 -32.51 -11.83
C TYR A 179 -10.44 -32.01 -11.54
N HIS A 180 -9.42 -32.85 -11.77
CA HIS A 180 -8.01 -32.54 -11.42
C HIS A 180 -7.42 -31.34 -12.17
N ILE A 181 -8.05 -30.89 -13.25
CA ILE A 181 -7.66 -29.71 -14.03
C ILE A 181 -7.98 -28.41 -13.27
N ALA A 182 -8.94 -28.42 -12.35
CA ALA A 182 -9.36 -27.23 -11.62
C ALA A 182 -8.22 -26.59 -10.80
N ASP A 183 -7.39 -27.40 -10.17
CA ASP A 183 -6.30 -26.96 -9.31
C ASP A 183 -5.23 -26.16 -10.09
N PRO A 184 -4.60 -26.68 -11.16
CA PRO A 184 -3.64 -25.91 -11.92
C PRO A 184 -4.26 -24.71 -12.64
N LEU A 185 -5.52 -24.74 -13.04
CA LEU A 185 -6.19 -23.57 -13.61
C LEU A 185 -6.33 -22.45 -12.59
N ILE A 186 -6.76 -22.76 -11.37
CA ILE A 186 -6.82 -21.78 -10.28
C ILE A 186 -5.40 -21.28 -9.93
N GLY A 187 -4.39 -22.14 -9.95
CA GLY A 187 -2.98 -21.74 -9.80
C GLY A 187 -2.57 -20.69 -10.83
N PHE A 188 -2.92 -20.86 -12.12
CA PHE A 188 -2.67 -19.83 -13.15
C PHE A 188 -3.42 -18.53 -12.89
N ILE A 189 -4.68 -18.61 -12.45
CA ILE A 189 -5.47 -17.41 -12.11
C ILE A 189 -4.82 -16.64 -10.98
N ILE A 190 -4.42 -17.32 -9.89
CA ILE A 190 -3.75 -16.70 -8.75
C ILE A 190 -2.42 -16.08 -9.19
N ALA A 191 -1.59 -16.78 -9.98
CA ALA A 191 -0.35 -16.24 -10.51
C ALA A 191 -0.59 -14.99 -11.36
N GLY A 192 -1.64 -14.98 -12.18
CA GLY A 192 -2.06 -13.81 -12.98
C GLY A 192 -2.44 -12.62 -12.10
N ILE A 193 -3.16 -12.86 -11.01
CA ILE A 193 -3.52 -11.84 -10.01
C ILE A 193 -2.24 -11.27 -9.38
N ILE A 194 -1.33 -12.13 -8.90
CA ILE A 194 -0.05 -11.72 -8.31
C ILE A 194 0.75 -10.83 -9.27
N VAL A 195 0.88 -11.23 -10.53
CA VAL A 195 1.60 -10.47 -11.56
C VAL A 195 0.95 -9.11 -11.80
N THR A 196 -0.38 -9.07 -11.92
CA THR A 196 -1.11 -7.82 -12.20
C THR A 196 -0.97 -6.82 -11.04
N ILE A 197 -1.13 -7.28 -9.81
CA ILE A 197 -0.99 -6.44 -8.61
C ILE A 197 0.47 -6.03 -8.42
N GLY A 198 1.41 -6.95 -8.65
CA GLY A 198 2.84 -6.66 -8.59
C GLY A 198 3.25 -5.55 -9.57
N PHE A 199 2.74 -5.57 -10.82
CA PHE A 199 2.99 -4.48 -11.76
C PHE A 199 2.43 -3.14 -11.28
N ALA A 200 1.22 -3.13 -10.72
CA ALA A 200 0.62 -1.91 -10.18
C ALA A 200 1.47 -1.35 -9.02
N ALA A 201 1.86 -2.21 -8.07
CA ALA A 201 2.70 -1.83 -6.92
C ALA A 201 4.09 -1.33 -7.35
N MET A 202 4.72 -2.01 -8.32
CA MET A 202 6.03 -1.58 -8.86
C MET A 202 5.94 -0.23 -9.55
N LYS A 203 4.88 0.01 -10.33
CA LYS A 203 4.64 1.28 -11.00
C LYS A 203 4.44 2.41 -9.99
N GLU A 204 3.62 2.21 -8.97
CA GLU A 204 3.36 3.19 -7.92
C GLU A 204 4.63 3.52 -7.14
N ALA A 205 5.34 2.49 -6.63
CA ALA A 205 6.60 2.68 -5.91
C ALA A 205 7.65 3.39 -6.78
N GLY A 206 7.73 3.04 -8.07
CA GLY A 206 8.62 3.68 -9.04
C GLY A 206 8.28 5.16 -9.24
N TYR A 207 7.01 5.52 -9.37
CA TYR A 207 6.57 6.91 -9.51
C TYR A 207 6.96 7.75 -8.28
N ILE A 208 6.75 7.21 -7.07
CA ILE A 208 7.14 7.91 -5.83
C ILE A 208 8.67 8.10 -5.76
N LEU A 209 9.46 7.12 -6.22
CA LEU A 209 10.92 7.24 -6.21
C LEU A 209 11.44 8.32 -7.16
N VAL A 210 10.77 8.54 -8.30
CA VAL A 210 11.13 9.59 -9.27
C VAL A 210 10.41 10.92 -9.03
N ASP A 211 9.86 11.12 -7.83
CA ASP A 211 9.16 12.35 -7.42
C ASP A 211 7.94 12.70 -8.28
N ALA A 212 7.26 11.71 -8.85
CA ALA A 212 6.03 11.94 -9.59
C ALA A 212 4.90 12.40 -8.66
N CYS A 213 4.03 13.24 -9.21
CA CYS A 213 2.81 13.72 -8.58
C CYS A 213 1.65 13.35 -9.48
N ASP A 214 0.81 12.42 -9.07
CA ASP A 214 -0.36 11.94 -9.80
C ASP A 214 -1.60 11.86 -8.89
N GLY A 215 -2.76 11.59 -9.47
CA GLY A 215 -4.02 11.43 -8.75
C GLY A 215 -4.31 12.57 -7.78
N ASP A 216 -4.46 12.24 -6.49
CA ASP A 216 -4.79 13.21 -5.45
C ASP A 216 -3.73 14.31 -5.30
N CYS A 217 -2.46 13.97 -5.54
CA CYS A 217 -1.36 14.93 -5.48
C CYS A 217 -1.56 16.09 -6.49
N LEU A 218 -2.01 15.80 -7.70
CA LEU A 218 -2.34 16.83 -8.70
C LEU A 218 -3.50 17.72 -8.24
N MET A 219 -4.52 17.12 -7.64
CA MET A 219 -5.65 17.87 -7.08
C MET A 219 -5.18 18.81 -5.96
N TYR A 220 -4.30 18.35 -5.08
CA TYR A 220 -3.74 19.16 -4.01
C TYR A 220 -2.93 20.36 -4.53
N SER A 221 -2.25 20.22 -5.67
CA SER A 221 -1.53 21.35 -6.27
C SER A 221 -2.48 22.51 -6.65
N VAL A 222 -3.63 22.17 -7.20
CA VAL A 222 -4.68 23.16 -7.54
C VAL A 222 -5.28 23.78 -6.27
N LEU A 223 -5.51 22.97 -5.25
CA LEU A 223 -6.06 23.46 -3.96
C LEU A 223 -5.09 24.42 -3.27
N ILE A 224 -3.80 24.06 -3.17
CA ILE A 224 -2.77 24.92 -2.56
C ILE A 224 -2.67 26.25 -3.30
N LYS A 225 -2.67 26.21 -4.64
CA LYS A 225 -2.70 27.44 -5.47
C LYS A 225 -3.89 28.31 -5.11
N THR A 226 -5.09 27.74 -5.08
CA THR A 226 -6.33 28.45 -4.76
C THR A 226 -6.32 29.05 -3.34
N TYR A 227 -5.75 28.33 -2.38
CA TYR A 227 -5.64 28.84 -1.00
C TYR A 227 -4.63 29.96 -0.89
N ALA A 228 -3.48 29.85 -1.56
CA ALA A 228 -2.47 30.90 -1.58
C ALA A 228 -2.99 32.21 -2.17
N GLU A 229 -3.71 32.14 -3.28
CA GLU A 229 -4.31 33.33 -3.95
C GLU A 229 -5.38 34.02 -3.11
N ARG A 230 -5.97 33.35 -2.11
CA ARG A 230 -6.95 33.95 -1.19
C ARG A 230 -6.31 34.70 -0.01
N VAL A 231 -5.02 34.52 0.23
CA VAL A 231 -4.33 35.17 1.34
C VAL A 231 -4.03 36.62 0.95
N LYS A 232 -4.46 37.56 1.80
CA LYS A 232 -4.25 38.99 1.56
C LYS A 232 -2.74 39.31 1.45
N GLY A 233 -2.34 39.95 0.36
CA GLY A 233 -0.94 40.29 0.09
C GLY A 233 -0.31 39.42 -0.99
N VAL A 234 -0.89 38.26 -1.34
CA VAL A 234 -0.53 37.47 -2.51
C VAL A 234 -1.23 38.05 -3.73
N GLN A 235 -0.48 38.32 -4.79
CA GLN A 235 -1.00 38.80 -6.05
C GLN A 235 -1.29 37.67 -7.03
N ALA A 236 -0.41 36.66 -7.06
CA ALA A 236 -0.60 35.44 -7.84
C ALA A 236 0.18 34.28 -7.20
N ALA A 237 -0.33 33.07 -7.34
CA ALA A 237 0.43 31.85 -7.11
C ALA A 237 0.83 31.27 -8.47
N GLN A 238 2.13 31.24 -8.77
CA GLN A 238 2.61 30.89 -10.10
C GLN A 238 2.80 29.38 -10.26
N VAL A 239 3.73 28.80 -9.51
CA VAL A 239 4.14 27.40 -9.65
C VAL A 239 3.88 26.68 -8.34
N VAL A 240 3.15 25.59 -8.41
CA VAL A 240 3.03 24.63 -7.30
C VAL A 240 3.62 23.30 -7.77
N ARG A 241 4.72 22.90 -7.15
CA ARG A 241 5.37 21.62 -7.39
C ARG A 241 5.20 20.77 -6.15
N LEU A 242 4.52 19.66 -6.31
CA LEU A 242 4.34 18.68 -5.23
C LEU A 242 5.00 17.37 -5.63
N ARG A 243 5.46 16.64 -4.63
CA ARG A 243 5.94 15.28 -4.76
C ARG A 243 5.41 14.43 -3.62
N ARG A 244 5.07 13.21 -3.93
CA ARG A 244 4.75 12.22 -2.90
C ARG A 244 6.05 11.60 -2.37
N THR A 245 6.18 11.53 -1.06
CA THR A 245 7.34 10.95 -0.39
C THR A 245 6.81 9.91 0.61
N GLY A 246 6.58 8.67 0.15
CA GLY A 246 5.83 7.68 0.91
C GLY A 246 4.40 8.17 1.20
N PRO A 247 3.95 8.15 2.46
CA PRO A 247 2.60 8.54 2.83
C PRO A 247 2.39 10.06 2.94
N VAL A 248 3.44 10.86 2.78
CA VAL A 248 3.39 12.31 2.94
C VAL A 248 3.66 13.03 1.62
N ILE A 249 3.19 14.28 1.55
CA ILE A 249 3.40 15.18 0.41
C ILE A 249 4.31 16.31 0.86
N GLN A 250 5.30 16.60 0.05
CA GLN A 250 6.19 17.74 0.18
C GLN A 250 6.09 18.59 -1.08
N GLY A 251 6.21 19.89 -0.92
CA GLY A 251 6.07 20.77 -2.06
C GLY A 251 6.77 22.11 -1.97
N GLU A 252 6.76 22.76 -3.13
CA GLU A 252 7.25 24.10 -3.35
C GLU A 252 6.14 24.93 -3.98
N LEU A 253 5.96 26.13 -3.47
CA LEU A 253 5.02 27.12 -3.97
C LEU A 253 5.76 28.41 -4.26
N GLU A 254 5.54 28.96 -5.44
CA GLU A 254 6.04 30.27 -5.81
C GLU A 254 4.87 31.26 -5.84
N ILE A 255 5.00 32.34 -5.06
CA ILE A 255 4.01 33.40 -4.96
C ILE A 255 4.58 34.74 -5.41
N THR A 256 3.76 35.55 -6.09
CA THR A 256 4.09 36.92 -6.44
C THR A 256 3.56 37.86 -5.36
N VAL A 257 4.40 38.74 -4.88
CA VAL A 257 4.09 39.74 -3.83
C VAL A 257 4.58 41.13 -4.23
N PRO A 258 4.06 42.21 -3.65
CA PRO A 258 4.59 43.58 -3.88
C PRO A 258 6.07 43.65 -3.50
N GLY A 259 6.90 44.29 -4.36
CA GLY A 259 8.34 44.35 -4.16
C GLY A 259 8.81 45.17 -2.94
N GLU A 260 7.92 45.99 -2.37
CA GLU A 260 8.19 46.80 -1.15
C GLU A 260 7.78 46.10 0.15
N MET A 261 7.30 44.81 0.06
CA MET A 261 6.85 44.06 1.22
C MET A 261 8.00 43.73 2.17
N SER A 262 7.80 43.97 3.45
CA SER A 262 8.80 43.62 4.48
C SER A 262 8.89 42.11 4.68
N VAL A 263 10.07 41.64 5.12
CA VAL A 263 10.29 40.21 5.45
C VAL A 263 9.30 39.73 6.53
N SER A 264 8.95 40.60 7.51
CA SER A 264 7.99 40.25 8.55
C SER A 264 6.55 40.07 8.03
N GLU A 265 6.15 40.84 7.03
CA GLU A 265 4.85 40.68 6.37
C GLU A 265 4.83 39.42 5.52
N LEU A 266 5.90 39.15 4.80
CA LEU A 266 6.05 37.92 4.02
C LEU A 266 5.97 36.67 4.90
N ASP A 267 6.65 36.65 6.03
CA ASP A 267 6.60 35.52 7.00
C ASP A 267 5.18 35.22 7.48
N LYS A 268 4.39 36.26 7.75
CA LYS A 268 2.97 36.11 8.12
C LYS A 268 2.14 35.48 6.99
N ILE A 269 2.37 35.91 5.75
CA ILE A 269 1.68 35.35 4.58
C ILE A 269 2.06 33.89 4.39
N GLN A 270 3.35 33.55 4.44
CA GLN A 270 3.83 32.18 4.33
C GLN A 270 3.25 31.29 5.41
N THR A 271 3.28 31.75 6.67
CA THR A 271 2.72 31.02 7.81
C THR A 271 1.22 30.76 7.61
N GLU A 272 0.45 31.74 7.14
CA GLU A 272 -0.98 31.59 6.91
C GLU A 272 -1.30 30.63 5.77
N ILE A 273 -0.54 30.68 4.66
CA ILE A 273 -0.72 29.73 3.55
C ILE A 273 -0.42 28.31 4.03
N ILE A 274 0.68 28.11 4.76
CA ILE A 274 1.05 26.79 5.31
C ILE A 274 -0.05 26.30 6.25
N ARG A 275 -0.56 27.14 7.15
CA ARG A 275 -1.61 26.80 8.10
C ARG A 275 -2.87 26.31 7.40
N ILE A 276 -3.39 27.10 6.44
CA ILE A 276 -4.62 26.76 5.70
C ILE A 276 -4.42 25.47 4.89
N SER A 277 -3.28 25.33 4.22
CA SER A 277 -2.97 24.17 3.40
C SER A 277 -2.87 22.89 4.26
N SER A 278 -2.18 22.94 5.40
CA SER A 278 -2.02 21.79 6.30
C SER A 278 -3.30 21.41 7.03
N GLU A 279 -4.20 22.35 7.30
CA GLU A 279 -5.52 22.05 7.87
C GLU A 279 -6.44 21.29 6.90
N LYS A 280 -6.28 21.53 5.61
CA LYS A 280 -7.12 20.94 4.54
C LYS A 280 -6.51 19.70 3.91
N ILE A 281 -5.19 19.59 3.91
CA ILE A 281 -4.44 18.48 3.32
C ILE A 281 -3.64 17.82 4.43
N SER A 282 -4.21 16.77 5.02
CA SER A 282 -3.61 16.06 6.16
C SER A 282 -2.29 15.37 5.84
N GLU A 283 -2.05 15.07 4.56
CA GLU A 283 -0.84 14.43 4.05
C GLU A 283 0.30 15.44 3.81
N LEU A 284 0.02 16.76 3.83
CA LEU A 284 1.02 17.80 3.59
C LEU A 284 1.93 17.95 4.80
N GLU A 285 3.17 17.47 4.68
CA GLU A 285 4.18 17.57 5.74
C GLU A 285 4.99 18.85 5.66
N ARG A 286 5.36 19.24 4.45
CA ARG A 286 6.23 20.40 4.22
C ARG A 286 5.84 21.15 2.94
N LEU A 287 5.68 22.46 3.09
CA LEU A 287 5.50 23.38 1.96
C LEU A 287 6.55 24.49 2.06
N THR A 288 7.45 24.56 1.10
CA THR A 288 8.44 25.66 0.97
C THR A 288 7.82 26.73 0.07
N ILE A 289 7.80 27.97 0.54
CA ILE A 289 7.21 29.08 -0.21
C ILE A 289 8.31 30.05 -0.59
N THR A 290 8.45 30.29 -1.89
CA THR A 290 9.36 31.29 -2.45
C THR A 290 8.53 32.49 -2.90
N ALA A 291 8.93 33.69 -2.49
CA ALA A 291 8.30 34.91 -2.92
C ALA A 291 9.12 35.60 -4.01
N VAL A 292 8.43 35.99 -5.08
CA VAL A 292 8.99 36.73 -6.20
C VAL A 292 8.34 38.12 -6.22
N PRO A 293 9.13 39.21 -6.30
CA PRO A 293 8.55 40.54 -6.41
C PRO A 293 7.83 40.69 -7.74
N LEU A 294 6.72 41.42 -7.72
CA LEU A 294 6.04 41.79 -8.98
C LEU A 294 6.98 42.70 -9.77
N GLU A 295 7.37 42.27 -10.95
CA GLU A 295 8.05 43.14 -11.92
C GLU A 295 7.10 44.25 -12.38
N LYS A 296 7.57 45.51 -12.30
CA LYS A 296 6.80 46.70 -12.71
C LYS A 296 6.60 46.75 -14.20
#